data_862a77e40007b9085adb429bfd0ba0c9
#
_entry.id   862a77e40007b9085adb429bfd0ba0c9
#
_cell.length_a   1.000
_cell.length_b   1.000
_cell.length_c   1.000
_cell.angle_alpha   90.00
_cell.angle_beta   90.00
_cell.angle_gamma   90.00
#
_symmetry.space_group_name_H-M   'P 1'
#
loop_
_entity.id
_entity.type
_entity.pdbx_description
1 polymer ?
#
loop_
_entity_poly.entity_id
_entity_poly.type
_entity_poly.pdbx_seq_one_letter_code
_entity_poly.pdbx_strand_id
1 'polypeptide(L)'
;MAVEFHLFQPQMRLSLDALVERARGAEAAGFTGVWGMDHLMPPLANDHPMYEAMTTTMLLAARTNRVAVGNLVLCDAFRHPAMLAREAVTIDHASGGRFELGIGSGSVPDEIVTFGIGPDDAKARVRRLAETLAVVRALWTGEPLEFDGEFFHIHGGRQLPVPTREIPIVIGGTGPRTMELVAQHATWWNVPVHQLDRLDALRDRAGSARVSTQQLVAFVPNETARAEITATAQKRFGSFGSGPVIGIGSEIVDVYAALADRGVERFYVWFTDFAPPETIAAFGSEVVAHLASP
;
A
#
# COMPACT_ATOMS: atom_id res chain seq x y z
N MET A 1 20.33 6.87 -5.89
CA MET A 1 19.42 7.15 -4.74
C MET A 1 19.04 5.84 -4.10
N ALA A 2 18.85 5.82 -2.78
CA ALA A 2 18.40 4.65 -2.04
C ALA A 2 16.96 4.30 -2.46
N VAL A 3 16.73 3.08 -2.91
CA VAL A 3 15.42 2.59 -3.31
C VAL A 3 14.89 1.64 -2.24
N GLU A 4 13.62 1.79 -1.85
CA GLU A 4 12.95 0.92 -0.91
C GLU A 4 12.10 -0.12 -1.67
N PHE A 5 12.21 -1.39 -1.26
CA PHE A 5 11.36 -2.46 -1.76
C PHE A 5 10.41 -2.94 -0.66
N HIS A 6 9.13 -2.89 -0.94
CA HIS A 6 8.07 -3.38 -0.08
C HIS A 6 7.38 -4.56 -0.75
N LEU A 7 7.18 -5.66 -0.04
CA LEU A 7 6.36 -6.75 -0.52
C LEU A 7 4.88 -6.34 -0.42
N PHE A 8 4.16 -6.35 -1.54
CA PHE A 8 2.71 -6.29 -1.53
C PHE A 8 2.16 -7.70 -1.63
N GLN A 9 1.52 -8.15 -0.53
CA GLN A 9 0.90 -9.48 -0.46
C GLN A 9 -0.59 -9.34 -0.16
N PRO A 10 -1.46 -9.54 -1.16
CA PRO A 10 -2.89 -9.63 -0.90
C PRO A 10 -3.21 -10.72 0.14
N GLN A 11 -3.99 -10.37 1.16
CA GLN A 11 -4.41 -11.30 2.21
C GLN A 11 -5.57 -12.20 1.77
N MET A 12 -5.48 -12.69 0.55
CA MET A 12 -6.45 -13.60 -0.08
C MET A 12 -5.78 -14.90 -0.50
N ARG A 13 -6.53 -16.01 -0.53
CA ARG A 13 -6.06 -17.35 -0.95
C ARG A 13 -4.93 -17.96 -0.11
N LEU A 14 -4.44 -17.28 0.88
CA LEU A 14 -3.37 -17.70 1.77
C LEU A 14 -3.90 -17.85 3.20
N SER A 15 -3.32 -18.75 3.98
CA SER A 15 -3.55 -18.80 5.42
C SER A 15 -2.82 -17.66 6.13
N LEU A 16 -3.23 -17.32 7.36
CA LEU A 16 -2.53 -16.32 8.17
C LEU A 16 -1.06 -16.72 8.43
N ASP A 17 -0.79 -18.01 8.65
CA ASP A 17 0.57 -18.50 8.83
C ASP A 17 1.42 -18.31 7.58
N ALA A 18 0.86 -18.57 6.39
CA ALA A 18 1.54 -18.35 5.12
C ALA A 18 1.83 -16.86 4.88
N LEU A 19 0.92 -15.95 5.30
CA LEU A 19 1.17 -14.50 5.23
C LEU A 19 2.33 -14.09 6.15
N VAL A 20 2.38 -14.64 7.38
CA VAL A 20 3.47 -14.38 8.33
C VAL A 20 4.81 -14.95 7.83
N GLU A 21 4.81 -16.16 7.27
CA GLU A 21 5.99 -16.77 6.68
C GLU A 21 6.60 -15.90 5.58
N ARG A 22 5.76 -15.42 4.63
CA ARG A 22 6.18 -14.53 3.55
C ARG A 22 6.69 -13.18 4.06
N ALA A 23 6.02 -12.60 5.06
CA ALA A 23 6.47 -11.36 5.66
C ALA A 23 7.87 -11.48 6.29
N ARG A 24 8.12 -12.57 7.00
CA ARG A 24 9.46 -12.89 7.57
C ARG A 24 10.50 -13.19 6.49
N GLY A 25 10.08 -13.91 5.44
CA GLY A 25 10.92 -14.16 4.26
C GLY A 25 11.32 -12.86 3.58
N ALA A 26 10.39 -11.93 3.38
CA ALA A 26 10.66 -10.62 2.82
C ALA A 26 11.64 -9.81 3.71
N GLU A 27 11.41 -9.80 5.03
CA GLU A 27 12.33 -9.16 5.97
C GLU A 27 13.76 -9.74 5.90
N ALA A 28 13.89 -11.06 5.74
CA ALA A 28 15.18 -11.74 5.57
C ALA A 28 15.82 -11.45 4.20
N ALA A 29 15.00 -11.26 3.17
CA ALA A 29 15.42 -11.00 1.79
C ALA A 29 15.72 -9.51 1.51
N GLY A 30 15.70 -8.63 2.54
CA GLY A 30 16.07 -7.23 2.42
C GLY A 30 14.94 -6.28 2.02
N PHE A 31 13.69 -6.76 1.95
CA PHE A 31 12.55 -5.86 1.82
C PHE A 31 12.43 -4.99 3.07
N THR A 32 12.02 -3.75 2.89
CA THR A 32 11.88 -2.76 3.95
C THR A 32 10.43 -2.58 4.42
N GLY A 33 9.47 -3.22 3.75
CA GLY A 33 8.06 -3.18 4.16
C GLY A 33 7.23 -4.37 3.64
N VAL A 34 6.10 -4.62 4.30
CA VAL A 34 5.09 -5.61 3.91
C VAL A 34 3.71 -4.98 3.97
N TRP A 35 2.96 -5.06 2.87
CA TRP A 35 1.73 -4.34 2.66
C TRP A 35 0.62 -5.24 2.14
N GLY A 36 -0.60 -5.04 2.66
CA GLY A 36 -1.80 -5.71 2.18
C GLY A 36 -2.72 -4.79 1.35
N MET A 37 -3.88 -5.31 0.99
CA MET A 37 -4.96 -4.53 0.37
C MET A 37 -6.10 -4.33 1.37
N ASP A 38 -7.09 -3.47 1.00
CA ASP A 38 -8.30 -3.28 1.78
C ASP A 38 -9.52 -3.36 0.86
N HIS A 39 -10.12 -4.54 0.83
CA HIS A 39 -11.35 -4.83 0.10
C HIS A 39 -12.26 -5.69 0.96
N LEU A 40 -13.56 -5.59 0.76
CA LEU A 40 -14.56 -6.44 1.39
C LEU A 40 -14.81 -7.72 0.58
N MET A 41 -14.52 -7.65 -0.72
CA MET A 41 -14.52 -8.79 -1.63
C MET A 41 -13.19 -8.82 -2.40
N PRO A 42 -12.57 -10.00 -2.60
CA PRO A 42 -11.34 -10.07 -3.36
C PRO A 42 -11.55 -9.55 -4.79
N PRO A 43 -10.83 -8.52 -5.24
CA PRO A 43 -10.96 -8.04 -6.61
C PRO A 43 -10.69 -9.15 -7.63
N LEU A 44 -11.56 -9.29 -8.64
CA LEU A 44 -11.49 -10.32 -9.69
C LEU A 44 -11.59 -11.78 -9.20
N ALA A 45 -11.99 -12.02 -7.94
CA ALA A 45 -12.04 -13.34 -7.32
C ALA A 45 -13.05 -13.37 -6.17
N ASN A 46 -14.27 -12.91 -6.39
CA ASN A 46 -15.31 -12.66 -5.37
C ASN A 46 -15.69 -13.88 -4.53
N ASP A 47 -15.41 -15.09 -4.99
CA ASP A 47 -15.67 -16.37 -4.33
C ASP A 47 -14.48 -16.88 -3.48
N HIS A 48 -13.38 -16.15 -3.44
CA HIS A 48 -12.23 -16.54 -2.63
C HIS A 48 -12.22 -15.87 -1.25
N PRO A 49 -11.72 -16.58 -0.21
CA PRO A 49 -11.59 -15.99 1.12
C PRO A 49 -10.54 -14.87 1.13
N MET A 50 -10.81 -13.82 1.90
CA MET A 50 -9.90 -12.72 2.17
C MET A 50 -10.02 -12.31 3.63
N TYR A 51 -8.90 -11.98 4.25
CA TYR A 51 -8.87 -11.46 5.63
C TYR A 51 -8.98 -9.93 5.66
N GLU A 52 -9.48 -9.41 6.78
CA GLU A 52 -9.60 -7.97 7.00
C GLU A 52 -8.22 -7.31 7.09
N ALA A 53 -8.11 -6.10 6.56
CA ALA A 53 -6.86 -5.39 6.35
C ALA A 53 -6.11 -5.03 7.64
N MET A 54 -6.74 -4.29 8.56
CA MET A 54 -6.07 -3.76 9.75
C MET A 54 -5.71 -4.85 10.76
N THR A 55 -6.57 -5.85 10.93
CA THR A 55 -6.31 -7.00 11.81
C THR A 55 -5.19 -7.89 11.27
N THR A 56 -5.13 -8.06 9.95
CA THR A 56 -3.99 -8.75 9.30
C THR A 56 -2.71 -7.93 9.45
N THR A 57 -2.77 -6.62 9.25
CA THR A 57 -1.60 -5.72 9.44
C THR A 57 -1.10 -5.78 10.89
N MET A 58 -1.99 -5.82 11.88
CA MET A 58 -1.63 -6.00 13.29
C MET A 58 -0.90 -7.34 13.54
N LEU A 59 -1.40 -8.43 12.94
CA LEU A 59 -0.73 -9.73 13.02
C LEU A 59 0.69 -9.67 12.44
N LEU A 60 0.86 -9.07 11.26
CA LEU A 60 2.17 -8.93 10.61
C LEU A 60 3.11 -8.04 11.44
N ALA A 61 2.60 -6.93 12.01
CA ALA A 61 3.35 -6.06 12.90
C ALA A 61 3.92 -6.82 14.12
N ALA A 62 3.09 -7.69 14.74
CA ALA A 62 3.48 -8.47 15.91
C ALA A 62 4.40 -9.66 15.58
N ARG A 63 4.54 -10.05 14.31
CA ARG A 63 5.29 -11.23 13.87
C ARG A 63 6.55 -10.93 13.06
N THR A 64 6.83 -9.64 12.81
CA THR A 64 8.03 -9.12 12.13
C THR A 64 8.76 -8.16 13.05
N ASN A 65 10.02 -7.81 12.74
CA ASN A 65 10.87 -7.02 13.64
C ASN A 65 11.36 -5.70 13.05
N ARG A 66 11.56 -5.62 11.74
CA ARG A 66 12.21 -4.47 11.06
C ARG A 66 11.36 -3.84 9.96
N VAL A 67 10.60 -4.65 9.22
CA VAL A 67 9.83 -4.18 8.08
C VAL A 67 8.71 -3.24 8.49
N ALA A 68 8.51 -2.17 7.73
CA ALA A 68 7.31 -1.34 7.81
C ALA A 68 6.07 -2.18 7.47
N VAL A 69 4.94 -1.88 8.08
CA VAL A 69 3.67 -2.58 7.84
C VAL A 69 2.56 -1.57 7.51
N GLY A 70 1.70 -1.91 6.57
CA GLY A 70 0.59 -1.05 6.17
C GLY A 70 -0.30 -1.67 5.11
N ASN A 71 -1.14 -0.85 4.49
CA ASN A 71 -2.05 -1.26 3.44
C ASN A 71 -1.95 -0.30 2.24
N LEU A 72 -1.97 -0.82 1.04
CA LEU A 72 -1.89 -0.04 -0.20
C LEU A 72 -3.19 -0.22 -1.00
N VAL A 73 -4.19 0.59 -0.76
CA VAL A 73 -4.35 1.50 0.37
C VAL A 73 -5.67 1.17 1.08
N LEU A 74 -5.84 1.59 2.34
CA LEU A 74 -7.13 1.47 3.03
C LEU A 74 -8.20 2.25 2.28
N CYS A 75 -9.39 1.68 2.17
CA CYS A 75 -10.56 2.40 1.67
C CYS A 75 -11.15 3.25 2.81
N ASP A 76 -11.09 4.57 2.65
CA ASP A 76 -11.61 5.52 3.64
C ASP A 76 -13.07 5.22 4.02
N ALA A 77 -13.90 4.82 3.05
CA ALA A 77 -15.32 4.57 3.29
C ALA A 77 -15.61 3.44 4.30
N PHE A 78 -14.67 2.50 4.51
CA PHE A 78 -14.91 1.33 5.36
C PHE A 78 -14.79 1.61 6.86
N ARG A 79 -14.22 2.77 7.27
CA ARG A 79 -13.96 3.06 8.69
C ARG A 79 -14.35 4.48 9.08
N HIS A 80 -14.78 4.64 10.33
CA HIS A 80 -14.91 5.97 10.94
C HIS A 80 -13.51 6.50 11.30
N PRO A 81 -13.17 7.78 11.05
CA PRO A 81 -11.82 8.31 11.27
C PRO A 81 -11.34 8.19 12.73
N ALA A 82 -12.23 8.27 13.71
CA ALA A 82 -11.87 8.07 15.11
C ALA A 82 -11.44 6.62 15.40
N MET A 83 -12.07 5.62 14.75
CA MET A 83 -11.64 4.23 14.85
C MET A 83 -10.32 4.02 14.12
N LEU A 84 -10.19 4.55 12.89
CA LEU A 84 -8.96 4.46 12.12
C LEU A 84 -7.76 5.08 12.87
N ALA A 85 -7.95 6.25 13.48
CA ALA A 85 -6.90 6.88 14.30
C ALA A 85 -6.45 5.99 15.44
N ARG A 86 -7.39 5.30 16.10
CA ARG A 86 -7.13 4.40 17.23
C ARG A 86 -6.45 3.10 16.80
N GLU A 87 -6.92 2.49 15.72
CA GLU A 87 -6.32 1.30 15.14
C GLU A 87 -4.87 1.56 14.70
N ALA A 88 -4.63 2.67 14.00
CA ALA A 88 -3.31 3.11 13.56
C ALA A 88 -2.33 3.26 14.73
N VAL A 89 -2.73 3.96 15.81
CA VAL A 89 -1.91 4.13 17.02
C VAL A 89 -1.66 2.80 17.71
N THR A 90 -2.63 1.91 17.75
CA THR A 90 -2.45 0.58 18.36
C THR A 90 -1.42 -0.24 17.60
N ILE A 91 -1.46 -0.24 16.27
CA ILE A 91 -0.48 -0.94 15.43
C ILE A 91 0.90 -0.26 15.50
N ASP A 92 0.93 1.07 15.55
CA ASP A 92 2.19 1.83 15.72
C ASP A 92 2.92 1.40 17.00
N HIS A 93 2.23 1.41 18.14
CA HIS A 93 2.80 0.93 19.42
C HIS A 93 3.21 -0.55 19.36
N ALA A 94 2.36 -1.43 18.84
CA ALA A 94 2.62 -2.86 18.75
C ALA A 94 3.80 -3.19 17.82
N SER A 95 4.01 -2.39 16.79
CA SER A 95 5.13 -2.54 15.85
C SER A 95 6.43 -1.86 16.31
N GLY A 96 6.39 -1.05 17.37
CA GLY A 96 7.53 -0.19 17.75
C GLY A 96 7.79 0.91 16.72
N GLY A 97 6.73 1.54 16.21
CA GLY A 97 6.83 2.67 15.28
C GLY A 97 7.05 2.29 13.82
N ARG A 98 6.66 1.09 13.37
CA ARG A 98 6.84 0.63 11.97
C ARG A 98 5.56 0.72 11.13
N PHE A 99 4.45 1.14 11.70
CA PHE A 99 3.21 1.31 10.97
C PHE A 99 3.25 2.53 10.05
N GLU A 100 2.72 2.39 8.84
CA GLU A 100 2.47 3.48 7.91
C GLU A 100 1.00 3.41 7.44
N LEU A 101 0.33 4.56 7.40
CA LEU A 101 -1.07 4.66 7.00
C LEU A 101 -1.17 4.88 5.49
N GLY A 102 -1.42 3.83 4.73
CA GLY A 102 -1.84 3.98 3.34
C GLY A 102 -3.36 4.15 3.26
N ILE A 103 -3.84 5.22 2.63
CA ILE A 103 -5.27 5.53 2.57
C ILE A 103 -5.67 6.15 1.22
N GLY A 104 -6.88 5.86 0.77
CA GLY A 104 -7.47 6.39 -0.46
C GLY A 104 -8.99 6.44 -0.39
N SER A 105 -9.59 7.09 -1.38
CA SER A 105 -11.06 7.30 -1.45
C SER A 105 -11.86 6.07 -1.91
N GLY A 106 -11.23 4.93 -2.13
CA GLY A 106 -11.86 3.71 -2.67
C GLY A 106 -11.82 3.65 -4.20
N SER A 107 -11.35 2.52 -4.73
CA SER A 107 -11.16 2.27 -6.16
C SER A 107 -12.21 1.34 -6.77
N VAL A 108 -13.01 0.64 -5.95
CA VAL A 108 -14.03 -0.31 -6.38
C VAL A 108 -15.40 0.15 -5.88
N PRO A 109 -16.13 0.97 -6.68
CA PRO A 109 -17.43 1.52 -6.27
C PRO A 109 -18.48 0.46 -5.95
N ASP A 110 -18.42 -0.70 -6.63
CA ASP A 110 -19.39 -1.79 -6.44
C ASP A 110 -19.37 -2.35 -5.01
N GLU A 111 -18.23 -2.36 -4.33
CA GLU A 111 -18.16 -2.76 -2.92
C GLU A 111 -18.95 -1.79 -2.02
N ILE A 112 -18.80 -0.49 -2.28
CA ILE A 112 -19.50 0.57 -1.54
C ILE A 112 -21.00 0.40 -1.67
N VAL A 113 -21.48 0.20 -2.89
CA VAL A 113 -22.91 -0.01 -3.18
C VAL A 113 -23.40 -1.34 -2.59
N THR A 114 -22.66 -2.42 -2.79
CA THR A 114 -23.06 -3.77 -2.34
C THR A 114 -23.22 -3.83 -0.82
N PHE A 115 -22.33 -3.20 -0.06
CA PHE A 115 -22.36 -3.21 1.40
C PHE A 115 -23.06 -1.99 2.02
N GLY A 116 -23.54 -1.05 1.22
CA GLY A 116 -24.23 0.16 1.70
C GLY A 116 -23.31 1.07 2.53
N ILE A 117 -22.05 1.18 2.17
CA ILE A 117 -21.02 1.88 2.95
C ILE A 117 -20.54 3.14 2.20
N GLY A 118 -20.63 4.28 2.89
CA GLY A 118 -20.09 5.54 2.39
C GLY A 118 -20.86 6.11 1.18
N PRO A 119 -20.37 7.21 0.60
CA PRO A 119 -21.02 7.87 -0.53
C PRO A 119 -20.70 7.18 -1.86
N ASP A 120 -21.70 7.05 -2.74
CA ASP A 120 -21.57 6.48 -4.08
C ASP A 120 -20.78 7.41 -5.03
N ASP A 121 -20.92 8.73 -4.84
CA ASP A 121 -20.25 9.72 -5.66
C ASP A 121 -18.75 9.81 -5.38
N ALA A 122 -17.95 9.68 -6.43
CA ALA A 122 -16.48 9.73 -6.33
C ALA A 122 -15.95 11.06 -5.77
N LYS A 123 -16.62 12.19 -6.08
CA LYS A 123 -16.20 13.50 -5.54
C LYS A 123 -16.51 13.62 -4.05
N ALA A 124 -17.66 13.08 -3.63
CA ALA A 124 -18.02 13.01 -2.21
C ALA A 124 -17.03 12.12 -1.44
N ARG A 125 -16.60 10.98 -2.00
CA ARG A 125 -15.57 10.13 -1.38
C ARG A 125 -14.24 10.86 -1.18
N VAL A 126 -13.80 11.67 -2.14
CA VAL A 126 -12.57 12.46 -1.98
C VAL A 126 -12.73 13.56 -0.92
N ARG A 127 -13.91 14.22 -0.83
CA ARG A 127 -14.16 15.19 0.26
C ARG A 127 -14.18 14.51 1.63
N ARG A 128 -14.79 13.31 1.72
CA ARG A 128 -14.78 12.52 2.94
C ARG A 128 -13.37 12.13 3.36
N LEU A 129 -12.52 11.68 2.41
CA LEU A 129 -11.11 11.41 2.67
C LEU A 129 -10.36 12.64 3.20
N ALA A 130 -10.66 13.84 2.70
CA ALA A 130 -10.06 15.07 3.21
C ALA A 130 -10.40 15.31 4.69
N GLU A 131 -11.67 15.12 5.07
CA GLU A 131 -12.08 15.24 6.47
C GLU A 131 -11.45 14.13 7.34
N THR A 132 -11.41 12.89 6.83
CA THR A 132 -10.74 11.78 7.54
C THR A 132 -9.27 12.10 7.85
N LEU A 133 -8.52 12.60 6.87
CA LEU A 133 -7.12 12.97 7.08
C LEU A 133 -6.97 14.10 8.12
N ALA A 134 -7.83 15.10 8.07
CA ALA A 134 -7.84 16.19 9.05
C ALA A 134 -8.15 15.67 10.47
N VAL A 135 -9.21 14.86 10.61
CA VAL A 135 -9.62 14.28 11.90
C VAL A 135 -8.53 13.36 12.47
N VAL A 136 -7.99 12.45 11.66
CA VAL A 136 -6.95 11.50 12.10
C VAL A 136 -5.70 12.24 12.59
N ARG A 137 -5.21 13.21 11.83
CA ARG A 137 -4.04 14.02 12.24
C ARG A 137 -4.32 14.81 13.52
N ALA A 138 -5.49 15.43 13.65
CA ALA A 138 -5.87 16.16 14.86
C ALA A 138 -5.94 15.23 16.09
N LEU A 139 -6.57 14.06 15.95
CA LEU A 139 -6.65 13.08 17.05
C LEU A 139 -5.27 12.57 17.48
N TRP A 140 -4.31 12.42 16.56
CA TRP A 140 -2.95 11.97 16.88
C TRP A 140 -2.14 12.97 17.69
N THR A 141 -2.58 14.24 17.81
CA THR A 141 -1.94 15.22 18.72
C THR A 141 -2.21 14.90 20.20
N GLY A 142 -3.27 14.15 20.50
CA GLY A 142 -3.72 13.89 21.86
C GLY A 142 -4.54 15.02 22.49
N GLU A 143 -4.76 16.12 21.76
CA GLU A 143 -5.62 17.21 22.22
C GLU A 143 -7.11 16.91 21.97
N PRO A 144 -8.02 17.50 22.76
CA PRO A 144 -9.45 17.43 22.46
C PRO A 144 -9.76 18.04 21.09
N LEU A 145 -10.54 17.32 20.28
CA LEU A 145 -10.93 17.74 18.93
C LEU A 145 -12.35 18.26 18.90
N GLU A 146 -12.52 19.47 18.39
CA GLU A 146 -13.80 20.00 17.89
C GLU A 146 -13.74 20.03 16.37
N PHE A 147 -14.62 19.27 15.73
CA PHE A 147 -14.68 19.16 14.27
C PHE A 147 -16.13 19.07 13.80
N ASP A 148 -16.53 19.95 12.90
CA ASP A 148 -17.89 20.00 12.34
C ASP A 148 -17.78 20.10 10.82
N GLY A 149 -17.72 18.92 10.17
CA GLY A 149 -17.57 18.78 8.72
C GLY A 149 -18.86 18.39 8.00
N GLU A 150 -18.75 18.05 6.73
CA GLU A 150 -19.84 17.52 5.91
C GLU A 150 -20.18 16.08 6.31
N PHE A 151 -19.18 15.29 6.69
CA PHE A 151 -19.30 13.84 6.94
C PHE A 151 -19.12 13.47 8.42
N PHE A 152 -18.36 14.25 9.17
CA PHE A 152 -18.04 13.93 10.56
C PHE A 152 -18.29 15.10 11.49
N HIS A 153 -18.88 14.80 12.65
CA HIS A 153 -19.11 15.73 13.73
C HIS A 153 -18.51 15.14 15.01
N ILE A 154 -17.51 15.79 15.58
CA ILE A 154 -16.79 15.31 16.77
C ILE A 154 -16.69 16.45 17.78
N HIS A 155 -17.17 16.23 18.98
CA HIS A 155 -17.20 17.22 20.05
C HIS A 155 -16.43 16.70 21.28
N GLY A 156 -15.26 17.30 21.57
CA GLY A 156 -14.40 16.92 22.69
C GLY A 156 -13.73 15.54 22.52
N GLY A 157 -13.74 14.97 21.31
CA GLY A 157 -13.12 13.67 21.02
C GLY A 157 -11.62 13.71 21.27
N ARG A 158 -11.06 12.66 21.91
CA ARG A 158 -9.63 12.59 22.23
C ARG A 158 -9.03 11.21 21.97
N GLN A 159 -7.83 11.16 21.41
CA GLN A 159 -7.04 9.95 21.22
C GLN A 159 -5.89 9.91 22.23
N LEU A 160 -5.88 8.88 23.08
CA LEU A 160 -4.75 8.50 23.92
C LEU A 160 -4.62 6.97 23.94
N PRO A 161 -3.38 6.42 23.92
CA PRO A 161 -2.11 7.15 23.76
C PRO A 161 -2.01 7.85 22.39
N VAL A 162 -1.04 8.74 22.24
CA VAL A 162 -0.64 9.32 20.95
C VAL A 162 0.30 8.36 20.21
N PRO A 163 0.54 8.52 18.90
CA PRO A 163 1.55 7.73 18.16
C PRO A 163 2.94 7.83 18.80
N THR A 164 3.76 6.79 18.64
CA THR A 164 5.14 6.76 19.15
C THR A 164 6.06 7.69 18.35
N ARG A 165 5.68 7.98 17.10
CA ARG A 165 6.31 8.91 16.18
C ARG A 165 5.28 9.48 15.21
N GLU A 166 5.65 10.41 14.36
CA GLU A 166 4.79 10.79 13.24
C GLU A 166 4.57 9.56 12.33
N ILE A 167 3.31 9.12 12.20
CA ILE A 167 2.95 7.99 11.32
C ILE A 167 2.99 8.50 9.87
N PRO A 168 3.83 7.91 8.99
CA PRO A 168 3.86 8.27 7.58
C PRO A 168 2.52 7.95 6.90
N ILE A 169 2.09 8.85 6.02
CA ILE A 169 0.85 8.68 5.26
C ILE A 169 1.19 8.44 3.78
N VAL A 170 0.62 7.39 3.20
CA VAL A 170 0.71 7.06 1.78
C VAL A 170 -0.64 7.33 1.12
N ILE A 171 -0.67 8.22 0.12
CA ILE A 171 -1.89 8.52 -0.63
C ILE A 171 -1.69 8.15 -2.10
N GLY A 172 -2.62 7.37 -2.66
CA GLY A 172 -2.60 6.94 -4.06
C GLY A 172 -3.50 7.79 -4.97
N GLY A 173 -3.11 7.90 -6.23
CA GLY A 173 -3.90 8.51 -7.29
C GLY A 173 -3.31 9.79 -7.88
N THR A 174 -3.98 10.32 -8.92
CA THR A 174 -3.49 11.46 -9.74
C THR A 174 -4.59 12.49 -10.04
N GLY A 175 -5.78 12.32 -9.49
CA GLY A 175 -6.89 13.27 -9.65
C GLY A 175 -6.55 14.63 -9.01
N PRO A 176 -7.06 15.75 -9.56
CA PRO A 176 -6.70 17.10 -9.08
C PRO A 176 -6.87 17.29 -7.56
N ARG A 177 -8.00 16.86 -7.02
CA ARG A 177 -8.29 16.96 -5.57
C ARG A 177 -7.45 15.98 -4.75
N THR A 178 -7.18 14.78 -5.29
CA THR A 178 -6.28 13.82 -4.63
C THR A 178 -4.86 14.39 -4.53
N MET A 179 -4.37 15.08 -5.56
CA MET A 179 -3.05 15.71 -5.53
C MET A 179 -2.97 16.85 -4.53
N GLU A 180 -4.05 17.58 -4.26
CA GLU A 180 -4.12 18.56 -3.17
C GLU A 180 -3.93 17.87 -1.80
N LEU A 181 -4.61 16.72 -1.59
CA LEU A 181 -4.44 15.94 -0.36
C LEU A 181 -3.04 15.34 -0.23
N VAL A 182 -2.45 14.87 -1.34
CA VAL A 182 -1.06 14.42 -1.38
C VAL A 182 -0.13 15.52 -0.90
N ALA A 183 -0.21 16.71 -1.47
CA ALA A 183 0.66 17.84 -1.12
C ALA A 183 0.52 18.29 0.34
N GLN A 184 -0.67 18.14 0.92
CA GLN A 184 -0.96 18.59 2.29
C GLN A 184 -0.65 17.54 3.36
N HIS A 185 -0.82 16.26 3.04
CA HIS A 185 -0.85 15.21 4.05
C HIS A 185 0.13 14.06 3.82
N ALA A 186 0.55 13.80 2.57
CA ALA A 186 1.29 12.59 2.27
C ALA A 186 2.79 12.71 2.57
N THR A 187 3.34 11.67 3.19
CA THR A 187 4.78 11.39 3.18
C THR A 187 5.17 10.71 1.87
N TRP A 188 4.27 9.88 1.36
CA TRP A 188 4.45 9.14 0.10
C TRP A 188 3.27 9.35 -0.84
N TRP A 189 3.56 9.72 -2.07
CA TRP A 189 2.61 9.70 -3.16
C TRP A 189 2.76 8.39 -3.94
N ASN A 190 1.72 7.54 -3.94
CA ASN A 190 1.71 6.32 -4.73
C ASN A 190 1.10 6.58 -6.10
N VAL A 191 1.95 6.58 -7.13
CA VAL A 191 1.54 6.74 -8.53
C VAL A 191 1.04 5.41 -9.06
N PRO A 192 -0.21 5.31 -9.54
CA PRO A 192 -0.69 4.10 -10.19
C PRO A 192 0.16 3.74 -11.41
N VAL A 193 0.55 2.47 -11.55
CA VAL A 193 1.46 2.02 -12.61
C VAL A 193 1.01 2.41 -14.02
N HIS A 194 -0.30 2.36 -14.30
CA HIS A 194 -0.89 2.74 -15.58
C HIS A 194 -0.93 4.27 -15.82
N GLN A 195 -0.41 5.06 -14.89
CA GLN A 195 -0.30 6.53 -14.97
C GLN A 195 1.12 7.03 -14.71
N LEU A 196 2.12 6.16 -14.79
CA LEU A 196 3.53 6.53 -14.64
C LEU A 196 4.04 7.47 -15.74
N ASP A 197 3.38 7.51 -16.90
CA ASP A 197 3.60 8.51 -17.94
C ASP A 197 3.32 9.95 -17.47
N ARG A 198 2.42 10.11 -16.51
CA ARG A 198 2.05 11.40 -15.92
C ARG A 198 2.95 11.84 -14.76
N LEU A 199 3.88 10.98 -14.32
CA LEU A 199 4.72 11.21 -13.14
C LEU A 199 5.39 12.59 -13.19
N ASP A 200 6.10 12.89 -14.28
CA ASP A 200 6.89 14.10 -14.41
C ASP A 200 6.01 15.36 -14.43
N ALA A 201 4.83 15.29 -15.09
CA ALA A 201 3.87 16.38 -15.15
C ALA A 201 3.14 16.66 -13.82
N LEU A 202 3.10 15.69 -12.91
CA LEU A 202 2.38 15.80 -11.64
C LEU A 202 3.29 15.95 -10.42
N ARG A 203 4.60 15.75 -10.59
CA ARG A 203 5.58 15.78 -9.48
C ARG A 203 5.50 17.06 -8.67
N ASP A 204 5.51 18.21 -9.33
CA ASP A 204 5.48 19.51 -8.64
C ASP A 204 4.18 19.71 -7.82
N ARG A 205 3.12 18.99 -8.16
CA ARG A 205 1.84 19.04 -7.45
C ARG A 205 1.82 18.13 -6.22
N ALA A 206 2.77 17.23 -6.08
CA ALA A 206 2.88 16.34 -4.92
C ALA A 206 3.49 17.05 -3.68
N GLY A 207 3.94 18.29 -3.80
CA GLY A 207 4.61 18.99 -2.71
C GLY A 207 5.91 18.30 -2.32
N SER A 208 6.09 18.03 -1.02
CA SER A 208 7.27 17.33 -0.49
C SER A 208 7.12 15.80 -0.44
N ALA A 209 6.00 15.25 -0.92
CA ALA A 209 5.78 13.81 -0.88
C ALA A 209 6.78 13.06 -1.77
N ARG A 210 7.42 12.04 -1.21
CA ARG A 210 8.29 11.11 -1.92
C ARG A 210 7.45 10.22 -2.86
N VAL A 211 8.04 9.73 -3.93
CA VAL A 211 7.31 8.98 -4.95
C VAL A 211 7.44 7.48 -4.74
N SER A 212 6.31 6.80 -4.78
CA SER A 212 6.23 5.34 -4.78
C SER A 212 5.33 4.84 -5.91
N THR A 213 5.49 3.59 -6.30
CA THR A 213 4.59 2.90 -7.23
C THR A 213 4.46 1.43 -6.91
N GLN A 214 3.32 0.84 -7.28
CA GLN A 214 3.11 -0.61 -7.20
C GLN A 214 3.40 -1.24 -8.56
N GLN A 215 4.13 -2.35 -8.57
CA GLN A 215 4.44 -3.11 -9.78
C GLN A 215 4.01 -4.56 -9.64
N LEU A 216 3.27 -5.07 -10.63
CA LEU A 216 3.10 -6.50 -10.83
C LEU A 216 4.38 -7.09 -11.40
N VAL A 217 4.86 -8.19 -10.82
CA VAL A 217 6.10 -8.84 -11.23
C VAL A 217 5.89 -10.34 -11.43
N ALA A 218 6.27 -10.82 -12.60
CA ALA A 218 6.47 -12.23 -12.88
C ALA A 218 7.97 -12.51 -12.91
N PHE A 219 8.51 -12.89 -11.77
CA PHE A 219 9.93 -13.18 -11.63
C PHE A 219 10.27 -14.52 -12.30
N VAL A 220 11.23 -14.50 -13.22
CA VAL A 220 11.69 -15.66 -13.98
C VAL A 220 13.02 -16.14 -13.37
N PRO A 221 13.05 -17.29 -12.67
CA PRO A 221 14.27 -17.74 -12.01
C PRO A 221 15.34 -18.24 -13.01
N ASN A 222 14.95 -18.63 -14.22
CA ASN A 222 15.82 -19.04 -15.31
C ASN A 222 15.07 -19.04 -16.63
N GLU A 223 15.79 -18.98 -17.73
CA GLU A 223 15.21 -18.91 -19.10
C GLU A 223 14.32 -20.10 -19.47
N THR A 224 14.58 -21.28 -18.91
CA THR A 224 13.76 -22.47 -19.19
C THR A 224 12.31 -22.29 -18.68
N ALA A 225 12.12 -21.59 -17.58
CA ALA A 225 10.80 -21.35 -16.98
C ALA A 225 10.06 -20.14 -17.60
N ARG A 226 10.73 -19.29 -18.41
CA ARG A 226 10.17 -18.02 -18.91
C ARG A 226 8.83 -18.19 -19.63
N ALA A 227 8.74 -19.14 -20.55
CA ALA A 227 7.54 -19.31 -21.37
C ALA A 227 6.29 -19.65 -20.52
N GLU A 228 6.44 -20.55 -19.56
CA GLU A 228 5.36 -20.99 -18.66
C GLU A 228 4.95 -19.86 -17.71
N ILE A 229 5.93 -19.19 -17.09
CA ILE A 229 5.68 -18.07 -16.17
C ILE A 229 5.00 -16.92 -16.91
N THR A 230 5.47 -16.57 -18.12
CA THR A 230 4.86 -15.53 -18.96
C THR A 230 3.41 -15.88 -19.28
N ALA A 231 3.11 -17.08 -19.73
CA ALA A 231 1.74 -17.51 -20.06
C ALA A 231 0.83 -17.46 -18.83
N THR A 232 1.34 -17.89 -17.66
CA THR A 232 0.60 -17.87 -16.40
C THR A 232 0.33 -16.44 -15.92
N ALA A 233 1.33 -15.57 -15.95
CA ALA A 233 1.21 -14.17 -15.55
C ALA A 233 0.23 -13.41 -16.46
N GLN A 234 0.33 -13.60 -17.77
CA GLN A 234 -0.58 -12.99 -18.75
C GLN A 234 -2.03 -13.47 -18.55
N LYS A 235 -2.23 -14.79 -18.33
CA LYS A 235 -3.56 -15.33 -18.06
C LYS A 235 -4.20 -14.74 -16.80
N ARG A 236 -3.42 -14.52 -15.73
CA ARG A 236 -3.91 -14.03 -14.43
C ARG A 236 -4.08 -12.52 -14.37
N PHE A 237 -3.15 -11.78 -14.95
CA PHE A 237 -2.99 -10.34 -14.74
C PHE A 237 -2.75 -9.53 -16.04
N GLY A 238 -2.85 -10.13 -17.22
CA GLY A 238 -2.54 -9.44 -18.48
C GLY A 238 -3.41 -8.23 -18.78
N SER A 239 -4.64 -8.20 -18.23
CA SER A 239 -5.56 -7.05 -18.34
C SER A 239 -5.44 -6.07 -17.16
N PHE A 240 -4.57 -6.32 -16.19
CA PHE A 240 -4.45 -5.46 -15.00
C PHE A 240 -3.41 -4.36 -15.23
N GLY A 241 -3.88 -3.13 -15.28
CA GLY A 241 -3.02 -1.95 -15.49
C GLY A 241 -2.21 -2.04 -16.78
N SER A 242 -0.88 -1.87 -16.66
CA SER A 242 0.08 -2.00 -17.78
C SER A 242 0.57 -3.44 -17.98
N GLY A 243 -0.03 -4.41 -17.27
CA GLY A 243 0.45 -5.77 -17.21
C GLY A 243 1.67 -5.96 -16.28
N PRO A 244 2.11 -7.21 -16.07
CA PRO A 244 3.25 -7.50 -15.23
C PRO A 244 4.58 -7.18 -15.90
N VAL A 245 5.57 -6.74 -15.11
CA VAL A 245 6.99 -6.79 -15.48
C VAL A 245 7.42 -8.26 -15.43
N ILE A 246 7.90 -8.79 -16.55
CA ILE A 246 8.28 -10.20 -16.69
C ILE A 246 9.76 -10.27 -17.04
N GLY A 247 10.57 -10.92 -16.21
CA GLY A 247 12.00 -11.01 -16.47
C GLY A 247 12.78 -11.78 -15.42
N ILE A 248 14.03 -12.08 -15.76
CA ILE A 248 15.06 -12.51 -14.82
C ILE A 248 15.54 -11.32 -13.98
N GLY A 249 16.29 -11.58 -12.93
CA GLY A 249 16.74 -10.55 -11.98
C GLY A 249 17.34 -9.33 -12.64
N SER A 250 18.27 -9.49 -13.58
CA SER A 250 18.94 -8.36 -14.28
C SER A 250 17.99 -7.50 -15.11
N GLU A 251 17.03 -8.09 -15.81
CA GLU A 251 16.04 -7.33 -16.59
C GLU A 251 15.09 -6.53 -15.68
N ILE A 252 14.74 -7.11 -14.53
CA ILE A 252 13.92 -6.41 -13.54
C ILE A 252 14.71 -5.27 -12.89
N VAL A 253 15.99 -5.47 -12.59
CA VAL A 253 16.89 -4.40 -12.11
C VAL A 253 16.89 -3.22 -13.06
N ASP A 254 17.03 -3.46 -14.38
CA ASP A 254 17.03 -2.40 -15.39
C ASP A 254 15.71 -1.58 -15.38
N VAL A 255 14.56 -2.27 -15.25
CA VAL A 255 13.25 -1.60 -15.17
C VAL A 255 13.15 -0.72 -13.93
N TYR A 256 13.54 -1.23 -12.76
CA TYR A 256 13.48 -0.47 -11.52
C TYR A 256 14.50 0.66 -11.46
N ALA A 257 15.71 0.45 -11.99
CA ALA A 257 16.71 1.50 -12.12
C ALA A 257 16.20 2.67 -12.98
N ALA A 258 15.61 2.37 -14.14
CA ALA A 258 15.01 3.39 -15.00
C ALA A 258 13.88 4.19 -14.32
N LEU A 259 13.07 3.54 -13.46
CA LEU A 259 12.06 4.24 -12.68
C LEU A 259 12.68 5.04 -11.53
N ALA A 260 13.74 4.54 -10.89
CA ALA A 260 14.48 5.24 -9.86
C ALA A 260 15.15 6.51 -10.41
N ASP A 261 15.70 6.46 -11.63
CA ASP A 261 16.27 7.62 -12.33
C ASP A 261 15.20 8.70 -12.61
N ARG A 262 13.93 8.30 -12.75
CA ARG A 262 12.79 9.21 -12.81
C ARG A 262 12.32 9.66 -11.42
N GLY A 263 13.02 9.27 -10.35
CA GLY A 263 12.76 9.67 -8.96
C GLY A 263 11.67 8.88 -8.25
N VAL A 264 11.40 7.65 -8.68
CA VAL A 264 10.63 6.70 -7.86
C VAL A 264 11.57 6.15 -6.79
N GLU A 265 11.18 6.30 -5.52
CA GLU A 265 12.04 5.96 -4.38
C GLU A 265 11.57 4.70 -3.64
N ARG A 266 10.31 4.26 -3.86
CA ARG A 266 9.74 3.06 -3.25
C ARG A 266 8.93 2.26 -4.24
N PHE A 267 9.14 0.94 -4.25
CA PHE A 267 8.40 -0.03 -5.06
C PHE A 267 7.64 -1.00 -4.17
N TYR A 268 6.33 -1.12 -4.40
CA TYR A 268 5.50 -2.17 -3.84
C TYR A 268 5.42 -3.31 -4.85
N VAL A 269 6.10 -4.40 -4.57
CA VAL A 269 6.23 -5.55 -5.47
C VAL A 269 5.10 -6.52 -5.24
N TRP A 270 4.25 -6.70 -6.24
CA TRP A 270 3.17 -7.69 -6.25
C TRP A 270 3.53 -8.83 -7.18
N PHE A 271 3.90 -9.97 -6.61
CA PHE A 271 4.26 -11.14 -7.40
C PHE A 271 3.03 -11.86 -7.98
N THR A 272 3.09 -12.21 -9.27
CA THR A 272 1.99 -12.90 -9.99
C THR A 272 1.80 -14.35 -9.56
N ASP A 273 2.76 -14.92 -8.85
CA ASP A 273 2.73 -16.26 -8.24
C ASP A 273 2.34 -16.26 -6.76
N PHE A 274 1.90 -15.10 -6.21
CA PHE A 274 1.56 -14.90 -4.81
C PHE A 274 2.73 -15.01 -3.84
N ALA A 275 3.93 -14.72 -4.31
CA ALA A 275 5.14 -14.57 -3.51
C ALA A 275 5.49 -15.80 -2.66
N PRO A 276 5.70 -16.99 -3.23
CA PRO A 276 6.19 -18.10 -2.44
C PRO A 276 7.60 -17.79 -1.88
N PRO A 277 8.03 -18.43 -0.79
CA PRO A 277 9.28 -18.12 -0.11
C PRO A 277 10.51 -18.12 -1.03
N GLU A 278 10.57 -19.06 -1.98
CA GLU A 278 11.65 -19.16 -2.95
C GLU A 278 11.70 -17.96 -3.90
N THR A 279 10.56 -17.45 -4.37
CA THR A 279 10.49 -16.24 -5.22
C THR A 279 10.94 -15.01 -4.44
N ILE A 280 10.50 -14.86 -3.17
CA ILE A 280 10.91 -13.77 -2.30
C ILE A 280 12.43 -13.78 -2.10
N ALA A 281 13.01 -14.94 -1.79
CA ALA A 281 14.44 -15.09 -1.54
C ALA A 281 15.27 -14.80 -2.79
N ALA A 282 14.89 -15.34 -3.95
CA ALA A 282 15.56 -15.11 -5.23
C ALA A 282 15.49 -13.65 -5.65
N PHE A 283 14.31 -13.03 -5.57
CA PHE A 283 14.15 -11.60 -5.87
C PHE A 283 14.98 -10.72 -4.91
N GLY A 284 15.05 -11.09 -3.63
CA GLY A 284 15.88 -10.40 -2.65
C GLY A 284 17.35 -10.39 -3.04
N SER A 285 17.90 -11.54 -3.43
CA SER A 285 19.31 -11.68 -3.82
C SER A 285 19.62 -11.07 -5.20
N GLU A 286 18.70 -11.17 -6.16
CA GLU A 286 18.95 -10.77 -7.55
C GLU A 286 18.49 -9.36 -7.90
N VAL A 287 17.58 -8.76 -7.13
CA VAL A 287 17.05 -7.44 -7.41
C VAL A 287 17.24 -6.49 -6.23
N VAL A 288 16.72 -6.84 -5.05
CA VAL A 288 16.79 -5.94 -3.88
C VAL A 288 18.24 -5.63 -3.52
N ALA A 289 19.12 -6.63 -3.44
CA ALA A 289 20.52 -6.46 -3.09
C ALA A 289 21.31 -5.57 -4.07
N HIS A 290 20.83 -5.41 -5.30
CA HIS A 290 21.50 -4.59 -6.33
C HIS A 290 21.03 -3.13 -6.33
N LEU A 291 19.83 -2.84 -5.86
CA LEU A 291 19.19 -1.52 -5.95
C LEU A 291 18.92 -0.87 -4.60
N ALA A 292 18.71 -1.67 -3.54
CA ALA A 292 18.55 -1.13 -2.21
C ALA A 292 19.88 -0.56 -1.72
N SER A 293 19.84 0.59 -1.09
CA SER A 293 21.02 1.12 -0.41
C SER A 293 21.34 0.32 0.84
N PRO A 294 22.63 0.16 1.17
CA PRO A 294 23.07 -0.51 2.38
C PRO A 294 22.59 0.21 3.66
#